data_ebda952337c5fa4de3961671924bd541
#
_entry.id   ebda952337c5fa4de3961671924bd541
#
_cell.length_a   1.000
_cell.length_b   1.000
_cell.length_c   1.000
_cell.angle_alpha   90.00
_cell.angle_beta   90.00
_cell.angle_gamma   90.00
#
_symmetry.space_group_name_H-M   'P 1'
#
loop_
_entity.id
_entity.type
_entity.pdbx_description
1 polymer ?
#
loop_
_entity_poly.entity_id
_entity_poly.type
_entity_poly.pdbx_seq_one_letter_code
_entity_poly.pdbx_strand_id
1 'polypeptide(L)'
;GVDGVNHFPKKFVRLSLSIATSTTVTKGDFVSIDVGTTLISSYANGLGAHCITSNVTAQNEGLIFGVINETVTNSSASAVLEQVVEIQTAGKFENANVAASVAAGDKLIATSSAGRCAEATTITSYGSGVALDYTVAAVALEAASGAGATTDVMIKDQGYF
;
A
#
# COMPACT_ATOMS: atom_id res chain seq x y z
N GLY A 1 -1.12 -16.51 26.17
CA GLY A 1 -1.39 -16.52 25.88
C GLY A 1 -1.54 -16.79 25.38
N VAL A 2 -1.71 -16.85 25.65
CA VAL A 2 -1.94 -16.98 25.10
C VAL A 2 -1.94 -16.99 24.23
N ASP A 3 -1.86 -17.34 24.18
CA ASP A 3 -1.83 -17.16 23.43
C ASP A 3 -2.31 -16.79 22.53
N GLY A 4 -2.24 -16.63 22.63
CA GLY A 4 -2.58 -15.92 21.86
C GLY A 4 -2.95 -15.97 20.71
N VAL A 5 -2.91 -16.20 20.90
CA VAL A 5 -3.19 -16.42 19.93
C VAL A 5 -3.30 -15.94 18.71
N ASN A 6 -3.03 -16.05 18.23
CA ASN A 6 -3.11 -15.84 17.08
C ASN A 6 -4.21 -15.52 16.35
N HIS A 7 -4.59 -14.80 16.52
CA HIS A 7 -5.87 -14.39 16.31
C HIS A 7 -6.14 -13.82 14.94
N PHE A 8 -5.21 -13.01 14.40
CA PHE A 8 -5.30 -12.44 13.05
C PHE A 8 -4.10 -12.94 12.27
N PRO A 9 -4.24 -14.06 11.57
CA PRO A 9 -3.11 -14.61 10.83
C PRO A 9 -2.59 -13.63 9.80
N LYS A 10 -1.28 -13.53 9.72
CA LYS A 10 -0.61 -12.76 8.67
C LYS A 10 -0.63 -13.56 7.39
N LYS A 11 -0.87 -12.87 6.28
CA LYS A 11 -0.78 -13.44 4.94
C LYS A 11 0.23 -12.67 4.14
N PHE A 12 1.00 -13.35 3.33
CA PHE A 12 2.05 -12.77 2.49
C PHE A 12 1.93 -13.25 1.06
N VAL A 13 2.27 -12.37 0.13
CA VAL A 13 2.42 -12.72 -1.28
C VAL A 13 3.74 -12.17 -1.80
N ARG A 14 4.26 -12.76 -2.86
CA ARG A 14 5.44 -12.25 -3.56
C ARG A 14 5.03 -11.85 -4.96
N LEU A 15 5.14 -10.55 -5.24
CA LEU A 15 4.73 -9.97 -6.51
C LEU A 15 5.83 -9.07 -7.07
N SER A 16 5.83 -8.88 -8.39
CA SER A 16 6.71 -7.93 -9.04
C SER A 16 6.25 -6.50 -8.72
N LEU A 17 7.12 -5.70 -8.12
CA LEU A 17 6.90 -4.29 -7.85
C LEU A 17 7.60 -3.47 -8.93
N SER A 18 6.86 -2.56 -9.56
CA SER A 18 7.41 -1.57 -10.49
C SER A 18 7.86 -0.34 -9.71
N ILE A 19 9.14 -0.01 -9.82
CA ILE A 19 9.74 1.11 -9.10
C ILE A 19 10.28 2.13 -10.11
N ALA A 20 9.74 3.33 -10.04
CA ALA A 20 10.15 4.42 -10.93
C ALA A 20 11.64 4.75 -10.78
N THR A 21 12.17 5.44 -11.77
CA THR A 21 13.57 5.89 -11.77
C THR A 21 13.89 6.75 -10.56
N SER A 22 15.08 6.58 -10.01
CA SER A 22 15.60 7.37 -8.88
C SER A 22 14.64 7.40 -7.68
N THR A 23 13.98 6.27 -7.40
CA THR A 23 12.95 6.17 -6.36
C THR A 23 13.27 5.05 -5.38
N THR A 24 12.99 5.28 -4.12
CA THR A 24 13.01 4.26 -3.06
C THR A 24 11.60 3.99 -2.59
N VAL A 25 11.21 2.72 -2.58
CA VAL A 25 10.00 2.25 -1.90
C VAL A 25 10.44 1.71 -0.54
N THR A 26 9.87 2.23 0.51
CA THR A 26 10.29 1.95 1.88
C THR A 26 9.40 0.88 2.51
N LYS A 27 10.02 0.00 3.31
CA LYS A 27 9.24 -0.92 4.14
C LYS A 27 8.17 -0.16 4.91
N GLY A 28 6.93 -0.66 4.83
CA GLY A 28 5.78 0.02 5.42
C GLY A 28 4.95 0.82 4.42
N ASP A 29 5.40 0.98 3.19
CA ASP A 29 4.60 1.62 2.15
C ASP A 29 3.46 0.70 1.70
N PHE A 30 2.30 1.30 1.45
CA PHE A 30 1.15 0.60 0.90
C PHE A 30 1.32 0.41 -0.61
N VAL A 31 0.86 -0.70 -1.12
CA VAL A 31 0.96 -1.05 -2.53
C VAL A 31 -0.40 -1.38 -3.12
N SER A 32 -0.54 -1.04 -4.40
CA SER A 32 -1.75 -1.27 -5.21
C SER A 32 -1.44 -2.23 -6.35
N ILE A 33 -2.45 -2.93 -6.84
CA ILE A 33 -2.32 -3.69 -8.08
C ILE A 33 -2.22 -2.68 -9.23
N ASP A 34 -1.20 -2.86 -10.07
CA ASP A 34 -1.09 -2.09 -11.31
C ASP A 34 -2.00 -2.73 -12.37
N VAL A 35 -3.08 -2.07 -12.69
CA VAL A 35 -4.04 -2.51 -13.71
C VAL A 35 -3.85 -1.81 -15.04
N GLY A 36 -2.71 -1.15 -15.23
CA GLY A 36 -2.35 -0.50 -16.49
C GLY A 36 -1.91 -1.48 -17.57
N THR A 37 -1.54 -0.94 -18.72
CA THR A 37 -1.12 -1.73 -19.88
C THR A 37 0.16 -2.54 -19.64
N THR A 38 1.00 -2.08 -18.74
CA THR A 38 2.24 -2.75 -18.36
C THR A 38 2.01 -4.11 -17.70
N LEU A 39 0.87 -4.26 -17.03
CA LEU A 39 0.50 -5.51 -16.37
C LEU A 39 0.48 -6.70 -17.33
N ILE A 40 -0.04 -6.50 -18.52
CA ILE A 40 -0.18 -7.57 -19.53
C ILE A 40 1.19 -8.09 -19.96
N SER A 41 2.16 -7.20 -20.19
CA SER A 41 3.50 -7.62 -20.57
C SER A 41 4.23 -8.33 -19.44
N SER A 42 4.01 -7.93 -18.20
CA SER A 42 4.57 -8.62 -17.03
C SER A 42 4.03 -10.05 -16.89
N TYR A 43 2.75 -10.24 -17.14
CA TYR A 43 2.17 -11.59 -17.16
C TYR A 43 2.73 -12.45 -18.29
N ALA A 44 2.95 -11.87 -19.46
CA ALA A 44 3.53 -12.59 -20.58
C ALA A 44 4.94 -13.11 -20.26
N ASN A 45 5.65 -12.45 -19.37
CA ASN A 45 6.97 -12.87 -18.91
C ASN A 45 6.93 -13.85 -17.72
N GLY A 46 5.75 -14.27 -17.28
CA GLY A 46 5.60 -15.22 -16.20
C GLY A 46 5.87 -14.66 -14.80
N LEU A 47 5.89 -13.35 -14.65
CA LEU A 47 6.18 -12.70 -13.36
C LEU A 47 4.99 -12.67 -12.41
N GLY A 48 3.83 -13.14 -12.83
CA GLY A 48 2.61 -13.11 -12.02
C GLY A 48 2.03 -11.71 -11.90
N ALA A 49 1.39 -11.42 -10.80
CA ALA A 49 0.77 -10.12 -10.57
C ALA A 49 1.83 -9.02 -10.39
N HIS A 50 1.52 -7.86 -10.92
CA HIS A 50 2.36 -6.68 -10.88
C HIS A 50 1.74 -5.65 -9.93
N CYS A 51 2.56 -4.95 -9.16
CA CYS A 51 2.08 -3.92 -8.24
C CYS A 51 2.92 -2.65 -8.34
N ILE A 52 2.34 -1.58 -7.83
CA ILE A 52 2.96 -0.26 -7.73
C ILE A 52 2.71 0.30 -6.34
N THR A 53 3.47 1.32 -5.96
CA THR A 53 3.19 2.08 -4.74
C THR A 53 1.82 2.77 -4.86
N SER A 54 1.01 2.71 -3.82
CA SER A 54 -0.35 3.27 -3.85
C SER A 54 -0.35 4.79 -4.06
N ASN A 55 -1.28 5.28 -4.88
CA ASN A 55 -1.45 6.71 -5.12
C ASN A 55 -2.87 6.96 -5.69
N VAL A 56 -3.59 7.93 -5.14
CA VAL A 56 -4.95 8.25 -5.63
C VAL A 56 -4.98 9.18 -6.84
N THR A 57 -3.84 9.72 -7.25
CA THR A 57 -3.80 10.62 -8.41
C THR A 57 -3.92 9.88 -9.74
N ALA A 58 -3.61 8.60 -9.77
CA ALA A 58 -3.79 7.77 -10.95
C ALA A 58 -5.02 6.88 -10.79
N GLN A 59 -5.64 6.56 -11.91
CA GLN A 59 -6.97 5.93 -11.96
C GLN A 59 -7.07 4.59 -11.21
N ASN A 60 -5.97 3.88 -11.06
CA ASN A 60 -5.96 2.51 -10.54
C ASN A 60 -5.15 2.35 -9.25
N GLU A 61 -4.54 3.41 -8.78
CA GLU A 61 -3.56 3.33 -7.70
C GLU A 61 -4.17 3.41 -6.30
N GLY A 62 -5.49 3.55 -6.22
CA GLY A 62 -6.23 3.52 -4.96
C GLY A 62 -6.62 2.12 -4.48
N LEU A 63 -6.42 1.08 -5.29
CA LEU A 63 -6.78 -0.30 -4.95
C LEU A 63 -5.67 -0.97 -4.13
N ILE A 64 -5.51 -0.52 -2.90
CA ILE A 64 -4.49 -1.05 -2.00
C ILE A 64 -4.85 -2.48 -1.61
N PHE A 65 -3.88 -3.38 -1.72
CA PHE A 65 -4.08 -4.77 -1.29
C PHE A 65 -3.09 -5.23 -0.22
N GLY A 66 -2.07 -4.43 0.10
CA GLY A 66 -1.10 -4.81 1.12
C GLY A 66 -0.07 -3.75 1.43
N VAL A 67 0.91 -4.14 2.24
CA VAL A 67 2.02 -3.31 2.71
C VAL A 67 3.33 -4.04 2.39
N ILE A 68 4.28 -3.34 1.79
CA ILE A 68 5.58 -3.92 1.44
C ILE A 68 6.40 -4.20 2.71
N ASN A 69 7.01 -5.37 2.76
CA ASN A 69 7.78 -5.83 3.92
C ASN A 69 9.29 -5.69 3.75
N GLU A 70 9.73 -4.91 2.79
CA GLU A 70 11.15 -4.64 2.54
C GLU A 70 11.34 -3.29 1.88
N THR A 71 12.55 -2.74 1.96
CA THR A 71 12.91 -1.49 1.29
C THR A 71 13.66 -1.81 0.01
N VAL A 72 13.25 -1.21 -1.11
CA VAL A 72 13.88 -1.41 -2.42
C VAL A 72 14.16 -0.06 -3.06
N THR A 73 15.37 0.11 -3.57
CA THR A 73 15.80 1.35 -4.24
C THR A 73 16.09 1.08 -5.71
N ASN A 74 15.49 1.88 -6.58
CA ASN A 74 15.91 2.00 -7.97
C ASN A 74 16.82 3.20 -8.12
N SER A 75 18.12 2.96 -8.23
CA SER A 75 19.13 4.02 -8.42
C SER A 75 19.31 4.44 -9.87
N SER A 76 18.68 3.74 -10.82
CA SER A 76 18.76 4.11 -12.23
C SER A 76 18.02 5.43 -12.49
N ALA A 77 18.66 6.33 -13.22
CA ALA A 77 18.04 7.58 -13.66
C ALA A 77 17.24 7.43 -14.96
N SER A 78 17.31 6.27 -15.62
CA SER A 78 16.75 6.11 -16.96
C SER A 78 15.85 4.88 -17.15
N ALA A 79 15.84 3.95 -16.21
CA ALA A 79 15.08 2.71 -16.34
C ALA A 79 14.24 2.42 -15.10
N VAL A 80 13.02 1.97 -15.31
CA VAL A 80 12.14 1.43 -14.26
C VAL A 80 12.72 0.10 -13.79
N LEU A 81 12.69 -0.15 -12.50
CA LEU A 81 13.09 -1.42 -11.91
C LEU A 81 11.86 -2.28 -11.63
N GLU A 82 11.90 -3.52 -12.10
CA GLU A 82 10.92 -4.55 -11.73
C GLU A 82 11.59 -5.53 -10.77
N GLN A 83 11.06 -5.62 -9.57
CA GLN A 83 11.62 -6.51 -8.56
C GLN A 83 10.52 -7.25 -7.81
N VAL A 84 10.72 -8.57 -7.62
CA VAL A 84 9.82 -9.38 -6.80
C VAL A 84 10.06 -9.02 -5.34
N VAL A 85 8.98 -8.65 -4.65
CA VAL A 85 9.01 -8.23 -3.24
C VAL A 85 7.98 -9.00 -2.42
N GLU A 86 8.22 -9.06 -1.12
CA GLU A 86 7.26 -9.61 -0.18
C GLU A 86 6.28 -8.53 0.27
N ILE A 87 4.99 -8.85 0.19
CA ILE A 87 3.90 -7.96 0.57
C ILE A 87 3.03 -8.68 1.59
N GLN A 88 2.77 -8.02 2.71
CA GLN A 88 1.81 -8.51 3.70
C GLN A 88 0.41 -8.05 3.31
N THR A 89 -0.52 -8.98 3.19
CA THR A 89 -1.89 -8.72 2.70
C THR A 89 -2.95 -8.84 3.79
N ALA A 90 -2.60 -9.33 4.96
CA ALA A 90 -3.52 -9.42 6.11
C ALA A 90 -2.75 -9.47 7.43
N GLY A 91 -3.44 -9.12 8.50
CA GLY A 91 -2.91 -9.18 9.87
C GLY A 91 -2.21 -7.91 10.31
N LYS A 92 -1.61 -7.95 11.49
CA LYS A 92 -0.90 -6.79 12.04
C LYS A 92 0.40 -6.54 11.30
N PHE A 93 0.62 -5.29 10.91
CA PHE A 93 1.89 -4.80 10.36
C PHE A 93 2.41 -3.67 11.23
N GLU A 94 3.68 -3.74 11.63
CA GLU A 94 4.31 -2.71 12.47
C GLU A 94 4.95 -1.64 11.62
N ASN A 95 4.72 -0.36 11.98
CA ASN A 95 5.33 0.79 11.34
C ASN A 95 4.95 0.97 9.87
N ALA A 96 3.66 0.94 9.55
CA ALA A 96 3.16 1.35 8.24
C ALA A 96 3.22 2.87 8.08
N ASN A 97 3.55 3.33 6.88
CA ASN A 97 3.78 4.75 6.60
C ASN A 97 2.46 5.51 6.40
N VAL A 98 2.33 6.67 7.05
CA VAL A 98 1.16 7.53 6.95
C VAL A 98 1.50 8.90 6.37
N ALA A 99 0.50 9.51 5.73
CA ALA A 99 0.63 10.81 5.05
C ALA A 99 0.19 11.98 5.94
N ALA A 100 -0.51 11.70 7.04
CA ALA A 100 -1.02 12.70 7.97
C ALA A 100 -1.12 12.09 9.37
N SER A 101 -1.44 12.91 10.36
CA SER A 101 -1.71 12.41 11.72
C SER A 101 -2.92 11.48 11.69
N VAL A 102 -2.84 10.42 12.48
CA VAL A 102 -3.92 9.45 12.66
C VAL A 102 -4.08 9.13 14.14
N ALA A 103 -5.25 8.67 14.51
CA ALA A 103 -5.53 8.15 15.84
C ALA A 103 -5.75 6.64 15.78
N ALA A 104 -5.64 5.98 16.93
CA ALA A 104 -5.99 4.57 17.02
C ALA A 104 -7.48 4.37 16.66
N GLY A 105 -7.74 3.40 15.80
CA GLY A 105 -9.08 3.11 15.29
C GLY A 105 -9.42 3.76 13.96
N ASP A 106 -8.61 4.70 13.48
CA ASP A 106 -8.85 5.34 12.19
C ASP A 106 -8.77 4.35 11.04
N LYS A 107 -9.73 4.47 10.13
CA LYS A 107 -9.71 3.72 8.87
C LYS A 107 -8.82 4.43 7.87
N LEU A 108 -7.88 3.71 7.31
CA LEU A 108 -6.86 4.27 6.44
C LEU A 108 -7.16 3.98 4.97
N ILE A 109 -7.01 5.01 4.15
CA ILE A 109 -7.20 4.94 2.69
C ILE A 109 -6.01 5.57 1.97
N ALA A 110 -5.90 5.28 0.67
CA ALA A 110 -4.85 5.86 -0.18
C ALA A 110 -4.92 7.38 -0.23
N THR A 111 -3.78 8.01 -0.41
CA THR A 111 -3.65 9.47 -0.55
C THR A 111 -2.87 9.81 -1.83
N SER A 112 -2.69 11.11 -2.10
CA SER A 112 -1.79 11.57 -3.16
C SER A 112 -0.30 11.40 -2.81
N SER A 113 0.02 11.06 -1.58
CA SER A 113 1.40 10.73 -1.17
C SER A 113 1.65 9.26 -1.43
N ALA A 114 2.47 8.95 -2.42
CA ALA A 114 2.74 7.59 -2.85
C ALA A 114 3.17 6.70 -1.67
N GLY A 115 2.53 5.54 -1.54
CA GLY A 115 2.81 4.56 -0.51
C GLY A 115 2.28 4.89 0.88
N ARG A 116 1.60 6.01 1.07
CA ARG A 116 1.15 6.45 2.39
C ARG A 116 -0.35 6.58 2.46
N CYS A 117 -0.91 6.14 3.57
CA CYS A 117 -2.34 6.26 3.84
C CYS A 117 -2.62 7.38 4.85
N ALA A 118 -3.86 7.82 4.90
CA ALA A 118 -4.38 8.73 5.90
C ALA A 118 -5.79 8.34 6.29
N GLU A 119 -6.30 8.97 7.35
CA GLU A 119 -7.68 8.77 7.79
C GLU A 119 -8.67 9.12 6.68
N ALA A 120 -9.69 8.29 6.50
CA ALA A 120 -10.71 8.46 5.47
C ALA A 120 -11.43 9.82 5.51
N THR A 121 -11.58 10.40 6.71
CA THR A 121 -12.27 11.70 6.89
C THR A 121 -11.40 12.90 6.51
N THR A 122 -10.10 12.75 6.38
CA THR A 122 -9.20 13.84 5.98
C THR A 122 -9.24 14.12 4.48
N ILE A 123 -9.88 13.28 3.71
CA ILE A 123 -9.99 13.45 2.26
C ILE A 123 -11.34 14.08 1.96
N THR A 124 -11.36 15.40 1.93
CA THR A 124 -12.61 16.17 1.82
C THR A 124 -12.97 16.59 0.39
N SER A 125 -12.09 16.40 -0.58
CA SER A 125 -12.32 16.95 -1.92
C SER A 125 -11.62 16.12 -2.99
N TYR A 126 -12.41 15.43 -3.74
CA TYR A 126 -12.03 14.97 -5.07
C TYR A 126 -12.76 15.89 -6.05
N GLY A 127 -12.14 16.30 -7.12
CA GLY A 127 -12.74 17.22 -8.06
C GLY A 127 -14.19 16.87 -8.42
N SER A 128 -14.97 17.87 -8.82
CA SER A 128 -16.38 17.70 -9.13
C SER A 128 -16.60 16.61 -10.21
N GLY A 129 -17.54 15.72 -9.95
CA GLY A 129 -17.88 14.63 -10.89
C GLY A 129 -17.11 13.34 -10.71
N VAL A 130 -16.25 13.24 -9.71
CA VAL A 130 -15.53 11.99 -9.41
C VAL A 130 -16.30 11.23 -8.35
N ALA A 131 -16.66 9.98 -8.64
CA ALA A 131 -17.20 9.07 -7.64
C ALA A 131 -16.09 8.67 -6.67
N LEU A 132 -16.39 8.77 -5.38
CA LEU A 132 -15.47 8.32 -4.34
C LEU A 132 -15.61 6.82 -4.16
N ASP A 133 -14.74 6.07 -4.79
CA ASP A 133 -14.63 4.65 -4.57
C ASP A 133 -13.28 4.38 -3.92
N TYR A 134 -13.21 4.62 -2.61
CA TYR A 134 -12.01 4.32 -1.86
C TYR A 134 -12.20 3.08 -1.01
N THR A 135 -11.23 2.19 -1.10
CA THR A 135 -11.17 0.99 -0.29
C THR A 135 -10.39 1.27 1.00
N VAL A 136 -10.96 0.89 2.14
CA VAL A 136 -10.22 0.90 3.39
C VAL A 136 -9.11 -0.13 3.31
N ALA A 137 -7.88 0.31 3.44
CA ALA A 137 -6.70 -0.56 3.35
C ALA A 137 -6.38 -1.22 4.69
N ALA A 138 -6.53 -0.48 5.77
CA ALA A 138 -6.13 -0.90 7.10
C ALA A 138 -6.82 -0.05 8.17
N VAL A 139 -6.70 -0.47 9.42
CA VAL A 139 -7.09 0.31 10.59
C VAL A 139 -5.84 0.60 11.41
N ALA A 140 -5.66 1.86 11.81
CA ALA A 140 -4.55 2.24 12.69
C ALA A 140 -4.76 1.66 14.09
N LEU A 141 -3.71 1.07 14.63
CA LEU A 141 -3.74 0.48 15.98
C LEU A 141 -3.21 1.43 17.05
N GLU A 142 -2.50 2.47 16.63
CA GLU A 142 -1.94 3.50 17.50
C GLU A 142 -1.93 4.85 16.80
N ALA A 143 -1.66 5.91 17.56
CA ALA A 143 -1.60 7.26 17.00
C ALA A 143 -0.27 7.51 16.29
N ALA A 144 -0.31 8.31 15.23
CA ALA A 144 0.87 8.85 14.56
C ALA A 144 0.76 10.37 14.43
N SER A 145 1.90 11.06 14.55
CA SER A 145 1.91 12.51 14.75
C SER A 145 1.78 13.34 13.46
N GLY A 146 1.93 12.74 12.30
CA GLY A 146 1.84 13.50 11.05
C GLY A 146 2.52 12.84 9.86
N ALA A 147 2.65 13.61 8.79
CA ALA A 147 3.24 13.14 7.54
C ALA A 147 4.67 12.60 7.75
N GLY A 148 4.92 11.41 7.22
CA GLY A 148 6.21 10.74 7.37
C GLY A 148 6.38 9.95 8.67
N ALA A 149 5.40 9.99 9.56
CA ALA A 149 5.36 9.12 10.73
C ALA A 149 4.87 7.71 10.34
N THR A 150 4.94 6.80 11.29
CA THR A 150 4.46 5.43 11.12
C THR A 150 3.47 5.08 12.21
N THR A 151 2.60 4.13 11.93
CA THR A 151 1.67 3.55 12.90
C THR A 151 1.58 2.05 12.69
N ASP A 152 1.36 1.30 13.76
CA ASP A 152 0.97 -0.09 13.64
C ASP A 152 -0.44 -0.16 13.05
N VAL A 153 -0.65 -1.10 12.14
CA VAL A 153 -1.95 -1.25 11.47
C VAL A 153 -2.43 -2.69 11.49
N MET A 154 -3.75 -2.85 11.43
CA MET A 154 -4.37 -4.11 11.06
C MET A 154 -4.76 -4.00 9.59
N ILE A 155 -4.07 -4.76 8.74
CA ILE A 155 -4.35 -4.77 7.31
C ILE A 155 -5.67 -5.49 7.08
N LYS A 156 -6.58 -4.84 6.36
CA LYS A 156 -7.83 -5.45 5.95
C LYS A 156 -7.55 -6.47 4.86
N ASP A 157 -7.94 -7.72 5.12
CA ASP A 157 -7.85 -8.77 4.11
C ASP A 157 -8.86 -8.46 2.99
N GLN A 158 -8.35 -8.10 1.82
CA GLN A 158 -9.20 -7.77 0.67
C GLN A 158 -9.68 -9.04 -0.06
N GLY A 159 -9.17 -10.21 0.33
CA GLY A 159 -9.42 -11.42 -0.42
C GLY A 159 -8.76 -11.36 -1.80
N TYR A 160 -9.36 -12.07 -2.73
CA TYR A 160 -8.92 -12.07 -4.13
C TYR A 160 -9.98 -11.39 -5.01
N PHE A 161 -10.37 -10.19 -4.58
CA PHE A 161 -11.35 -9.39 -5.33
C PHE A 161 -12.68 -10.12 -5.65
#